data_c59922e1d2d08f8c57567fc3e517357d
#
_entry.id   c59922e1d2d08f8c57567fc3e517357d
#
_cell.length_a   1.000
_cell.length_b   1.000
_cell.length_c   1.000
_cell.angle_alpha   90.00
_cell.angle_beta   90.00
_cell.angle_gamma   90.00
#
_symmetry.space_group_name_H-M   'P 1'
#
loop_
_entity.id
_entity.type
_entity.pdbx_description
1 polymer ?
#
loop_
_entity_poly.entity_id
_entity_poly.type
_entity_poly.pdbx_seq_one_letter_code
_entity_poly.pdbx_strand_id
1 'polypeptide(L)'
;MRIPAVFKPNYERYEGVRPINVYLLRLLFLLVFVFVGYDSWTSILKHAGPWDHVRAAALCMWAAYSLLSIIGVFQPLKMLPLVMFEILYKIIWLVIVAYPLWATNRLAGSPAEGMTNAFLWVVLPIVAMPWRYAFNRYVLNRET
;
A
#
# COMPACT_ATOMS: atom_id res chain seq x y z
N MET A 1 -4.76 -31.77 -13.67
CA MET A 1 -3.85 -30.61 -13.65
C MET A 1 -3.37 -30.36 -12.22
N ARG A 2 -2.08 -30.54 -11.89
CA ARG A 2 -1.58 -30.33 -10.51
C ARG A 2 -1.37 -28.83 -10.28
N ILE A 3 -2.11 -28.26 -9.33
CA ILE A 3 -1.91 -26.85 -8.92
C ILE A 3 -0.50 -26.71 -8.31
N PRO A 4 0.34 -25.80 -8.81
CA PRO A 4 1.68 -25.57 -8.26
C PRO A 4 1.64 -25.26 -6.76
N ALA A 5 2.66 -25.70 -6.02
CA ALA A 5 2.74 -25.54 -4.56
C ALA A 5 2.63 -24.07 -4.08
N VAL A 6 3.05 -23.13 -4.93
CA VAL A 6 2.99 -21.68 -4.65
C VAL A 6 1.56 -21.16 -4.45
N PHE A 7 0.57 -21.82 -5.05
CA PHE A 7 -0.85 -21.46 -4.94
C PHE A 7 -1.61 -22.22 -3.85
N LYS A 8 -0.94 -23.19 -3.17
CA LYS A 8 -1.55 -23.92 -2.07
C LYS A 8 -1.27 -23.25 -0.73
N PRO A 9 -2.23 -23.26 0.23
CA PRO A 9 -1.99 -22.78 1.59
C PRO A 9 -0.81 -23.52 2.23
N ASN A 10 0.07 -22.80 2.92
CA ASN A 10 1.20 -23.37 3.63
C ASN A 10 1.08 -23.05 5.12
N TYR A 11 0.71 -24.04 5.90
CA TYR A 11 0.48 -23.90 7.35
C TYR A 11 1.77 -23.92 8.16
N GLU A 12 2.80 -24.64 7.69
CA GLU A 12 4.07 -24.77 8.42
C GLU A 12 4.89 -23.48 8.42
N ARG A 13 4.88 -22.75 7.30
CA ARG A 13 5.75 -21.58 7.10
C ARG A 13 5.01 -20.24 7.07
N TYR A 14 3.75 -20.23 6.64
CA TYR A 14 3.01 -18.99 6.36
C TYR A 14 1.60 -18.97 6.96
N GLU A 15 1.37 -19.68 8.05
CA GLU A 15 0.10 -19.65 8.81
C GLU A 15 -1.14 -19.88 7.92
N GLY A 16 -1.03 -20.77 6.93
CA GLY A 16 -2.11 -21.04 5.97
C GLY A 16 -2.24 -20.05 4.82
N VAL A 17 -1.36 -19.06 4.73
CA VAL A 17 -1.32 -18.13 3.59
C VAL A 17 -0.61 -18.80 2.40
N ARG A 18 -1.07 -18.51 1.19
CA ARG A 18 -0.43 -19.00 -0.04
C ARG A 18 0.94 -18.32 -0.21
N PRO A 19 2.00 -19.05 -0.53
CA PRO A 19 3.32 -18.45 -0.76
C PRO A 19 3.32 -17.32 -1.78
N ILE A 20 2.50 -17.39 -2.82
CA ILE A 20 2.38 -16.33 -3.83
C ILE A 20 2.00 -14.99 -3.20
N ASN A 21 1.04 -14.96 -2.27
CA ASN A 21 0.65 -13.73 -1.59
C ASN A 21 1.80 -13.17 -0.74
N VAL A 22 2.57 -14.05 -0.09
CA VAL A 22 3.75 -13.64 0.70
C VAL A 22 4.81 -12.99 -0.18
N TYR A 23 5.09 -13.56 -1.36
CA TYR A 23 6.04 -12.98 -2.30
C TYR A 23 5.52 -11.67 -2.91
N LEU A 24 4.25 -11.60 -3.26
CA LEU A 24 3.63 -10.35 -3.74
C LEU A 24 3.68 -9.24 -2.68
N LEU A 25 3.43 -9.57 -1.41
CA LEU A 25 3.54 -8.61 -0.30
C LEU A 25 4.99 -8.12 -0.13
N ARG A 26 5.98 -9.01 -0.21
CA ARG A 26 7.39 -8.61 -0.14
C ARG A 26 7.78 -7.69 -1.29
N LEU A 27 7.34 -8.02 -2.51
CA LEU A 27 7.55 -7.17 -3.67
C LEU A 27 6.86 -5.81 -3.48
N LEU A 28 5.61 -5.79 -3.01
CA LEU A 28 4.87 -4.57 -2.72
C LEU A 28 5.63 -3.68 -1.73
N PHE A 29 6.05 -4.23 -0.58
CA PHE A 29 6.81 -3.49 0.42
C PHE A 29 8.15 -2.96 -0.13
N LEU A 30 8.82 -3.74 -0.97
CA LEU A 30 10.05 -3.30 -1.63
C LEU A 30 9.77 -2.13 -2.58
N LEU A 31 8.72 -2.19 -3.39
CA LEU A 31 8.31 -1.11 -4.28
C LEU A 31 7.95 0.16 -3.50
N VAL A 32 7.21 0.03 -2.41
CA VAL A 32 6.89 1.16 -1.53
C VAL A 32 8.16 1.77 -0.93
N PHE A 33 9.06 0.95 -0.41
CA PHE A 33 10.33 1.43 0.14
C PHE A 33 11.13 2.23 -0.90
N VAL A 34 11.27 1.71 -2.12
CA VAL A 34 12.07 2.34 -3.17
C VAL A 34 11.36 3.57 -3.73
N PHE A 35 10.13 3.44 -4.22
CA PHE A 35 9.47 4.52 -4.97
C PHE A 35 8.87 5.59 -4.07
N VAL A 36 8.07 5.19 -3.07
CA VAL A 36 7.47 6.15 -2.13
C VAL A 36 8.55 6.74 -1.23
N GLY A 37 9.54 5.94 -0.84
CA GLY A 37 10.71 6.40 -0.09
C GLY A 37 11.52 7.42 -0.89
N TYR A 38 11.89 7.11 -2.10
CA TYR A 38 12.65 8.03 -2.95
C TYR A 38 11.91 9.37 -3.14
N ASP A 39 10.63 9.33 -3.49
CA ASP A 39 9.83 10.53 -3.73
C ASP A 39 9.68 11.38 -2.46
N SER A 40 9.25 10.77 -1.36
CA SER A 40 9.02 11.50 -0.10
C SER A 40 10.30 12.05 0.51
N TRP A 41 11.37 11.26 0.56
CA TRP A 41 12.65 11.71 1.13
C TRP A 41 13.34 12.75 0.27
N THR A 42 13.32 12.62 -1.06
CA THR A 42 13.86 13.67 -1.94
C THR A 42 13.07 14.96 -1.84
N SER A 43 11.75 14.88 -1.72
CA SER A 43 10.88 16.05 -1.53
C SER A 43 11.16 16.75 -0.19
N ILE A 44 11.40 15.99 0.89
CA ILE A 44 11.74 16.54 2.19
C ILE A 44 13.14 17.19 2.18
N LEU A 45 14.15 16.47 1.68
CA LEU A 45 15.55 16.93 1.74
C LEU A 45 15.86 18.08 0.78
N LYS A 46 15.15 18.18 -0.33
CA LYS A 46 15.32 19.25 -1.32
C LYS A 46 14.37 20.42 -1.10
N HIS A 47 13.53 20.37 -0.06
CA HIS A 47 12.58 21.43 0.21
C HIS A 47 13.32 22.74 0.56
N ALA A 48 12.86 23.85 -0.02
CA ALA A 48 13.36 25.19 0.28
C ALA A 48 12.18 26.14 0.51
N GLY A 49 12.31 27.01 1.50
CA GLY A 49 11.29 27.98 1.87
C GLY A 49 10.30 27.48 2.94
N PRO A 50 9.21 28.23 3.20
CA PRO A 50 8.23 27.86 4.21
C PRO A 50 7.44 26.61 3.81
N TRP A 51 7.16 25.74 4.79
CA TRP A 51 6.35 24.55 4.60
C TRP A 51 4.85 24.85 4.52
N ASP A 52 4.19 24.28 3.56
CA ASP A 52 2.76 23.99 3.66
C ASP A 52 2.56 22.86 4.67
N HIS A 53 1.87 23.12 5.76
CA HIS A 53 1.77 22.19 6.89
C HIS A 53 1.06 20.88 6.53
N VAL A 54 0.05 20.94 5.65
CA VAL A 54 -0.70 19.74 5.22
C VAL A 54 0.15 18.87 4.30
N ARG A 55 0.82 19.48 3.33
CA ARG A 55 1.75 18.79 2.44
C ARG A 55 2.94 18.19 3.21
N ALA A 56 3.49 18.93 4.17
CA ALA A 56 4.56 18.43 5.03
C ALA A 56 4.11 17.20 5.83
N ALA A 57 2.91 17.22 6.42
CA ALA A 57 2.37 16.08 7.13
C ALA A 57 2.22 14.85 6.23
N ALA A 58 1.70 15.01 5.01
CA ALA A 58 1.58 13.92 4.05
C ALA A 58 2.95 13.32 3.67
N LEU A 59 3.96 14.17 3.40
CA LEU A 59 5.32 13.73 3.11
C LEU A 59 5.95 12.96 4.27
N CYS A 60 5.77 13.44 5.51
CA CYS A 60 6.25 12.75 6.72
C CYS A 60 5.58 11.38 6.89
N MET A 61 4.27 11.28 6.63
CA MET A 61 3.54 10.01 6.69
C MET A 61 4.07 9.03 5.64
N TRP A 62 4.29 9.46 4.40
CA TRP A 62 4.84 8.61 3.34
C TRP A 62 6.30 8.22 3.60
N ALA A 63 7.10 9.12 4.14
CA ALA A 63 8.46 8.82 4.55
C ALA A 63 8.49 7.75 5.67
N ALA A 64 7.66 7.89 6.70
CA ALA A 64 7.52 6.90 7.76
C ALA A 64 7.01 5.56 7.23
N TYR A 65 6.01 5.59 6.34
CA TYR A 65 5.50 4.40 5.67
C TYR A 65 6.58 3.66 4.90
N SER A 66 7.43 4.38 4.16
CA SER A 66 8.54 3.78 3.42
C SER A 66 9.55 3.08 4.35
N LEU A 67 9.87 3.66 5.50
CA LEU A 67 10.75 3.04 6.47
C LEU A 67 10.15 1.76 7.09
N LEU A 68 8.87 1.79 7.45
CA LEU A 68 8.18 0.61 7.98
C LEU A 68 8.07 -0.50 6.95
N SER A 69 8.05 -0.16 5.66
CA SER A 69 8.02 -1.13 4.57
C SER A 69 9.27 -2.01 4.53
N ILE A 70 10.41 -1.56 5.05
CA ILE A 70 11.60 -2.40 5.21
C ILE A 70 11.27 -3.62 6.09
N ILE A 71 10.56 -3.40 7.20
CA ILE A 71 10.13 -4.50 8.09
C ILE A 71 9.16 -5.42 7.33
N GLY A 72 8.29 -4.86 6.51
CA GLY A 72 7.34 -5.60 5.68
C GLY A 72 7.99 -6.54 4.67
N VAL A 73 9.15 -6.18 4.13
CA VAL A 73 9.92 -7.08 3.24
C VAL A 73 10.31 -8.37 3.96
N PHE A 74 10.71 -8.28 5.23
CA PHE A 74 11.14 -9.44 6.02
C PHE A 74 9.98 -10.15 6.70
N GLN A 75 8.99 -9.39 7.21
CA GLN A 75 7.86 -9.90 7.99
C GLN A 75 6.50 -9.46 7.39
N PRO A 76 6.17 -9.86 6.16
CA PRO A 76 5.02 -9.32 5.43
C PRO A 76 3.68 -9.57 6.10
N LEU A 77 3.49 -10.73 6.74
CA LEU A 77 2.22 -11.05 7.40
C LEU A 77 1.99 -10.24 8.68
N LYS A 78 3.05 -9.86 9.39
CA LYS A 78 2.92 -9.00 10.58
C LYS A 78 2.64 -7.54 10.21
N MET A 79 3.04 -7.12 9.02
CA MET A 79 2.87 -5.75 8.52
C MET A 79 1.61 -5.56 7.64
N LEU A 80 0.71 -6.54 7.60
CA LEU A 80 -0.56 -6.42 6.87
C LEU A 80 -1.42 -5.21 7.27
N PRO A 81 -1.50 -4.79 8.55
CA PRO A 81 -2.21 -3.55 8.91
C PRO A 81 -1.72 -2.33 8.14
N LEU A 82 -0.43 -2.27 7.81
CA LEU A 82 0.14 -1.18 7.02
C LEU A 82 -0.37 -1.20 5.57
N VAL A 83 -0.53 -2.40 4.98
CA VAL A 83 -1.12 -2.57 3.65
C VAL A 83 -2.62 -2.24 3.67
N MET A 84 -3.33 -2.62 4.72
CA MET A 84 -4.74 -2.24 4.91
C MET A 84 -4.90 -0.72 4.97
N PHE A 85 -4.05 -0.04 5.71
CA PHE A 85 -4.01 1.42 5.77
C PHE A 85 -3.76 2.02 4.37
N GLU A 86 -2.80 1.47 3.61
CA GLU A 86 -2.51 1.90 2.24
C GLU A 86 -3.74 1.79 1.33
N ILE A 87 -4.41 0.66 1.35
CA ILE A 87 -5.62 0.43 0.55
C ILE A 87 -6.71 1.44 0.93
N LEU A 88 -6.95 1.62 2.23
CA LEU A 88 -8.02 2.48 2.72
C LEU A 88 -7.81 3.94 2.34
N TYR A 89 -6.65 4.54 2.63
CA TYR A 89 -6.46 5.95 2.32
C TYR A 89 -6.48 6.24 0.82
N LYS A 90 -5.96 5.32 -0.01
CA LYS A 90 -6.01 5.46 -1.46
C LYS A 90 -7.44 5.39 -2.00
N ILE A 91 -8.23 4.42 -1.51
CA ILE A 91 -9.65 4.30 -1.90
C ILE A 91 -10.44 5.53 -1.47
N ILE A 92 -10.29 5.98 -0.22
CA ILE A 92 -10.97 7.17 0.28
C ILE A 92 -10.64 8.39 -0.61
N TRP A 93 -9.37 8.60 -0.90
CA TRP A 93 -8.95 9.73 -1.74
C TRP A 93 -9.49 9.62 -3.17
N LEU A 94 -9.46 8.43 -3.77
CA LEU A 94 -10.03 8.19 -5.11
C LEU A 94 -11.53 8.47 -5.15
N VAL A 95 -12.26 8.13 -4.10
CA VAL A 95 -13.71 8.38 -4.02
C VAL A 95 -14.02 9.86 -3.79
N ILE A 96 -13.35 10.53 -2.87
CA ILE A 96 -13.72 11.91 -2.49
C ILE A 96 -13.06 12.98 -3.37
N VAL A 97 -11.96 12.69 -4.04
CA VAL A 97 -11.23 13.66 -4.88
C VAL A 97 -11.27 13.28 -6.36
N ALA A 98 -10.79 12.09 -6.71
CA ALA A 98 -10.65 11.70 -8.12
C ALA A 98 -12.01 11.50 -8.80
N TYR A 99 -12.93 10.80 -8.16
CA TYR A 99 -14.24 10.50 -8.75
C TYR A 99 -15.08 11.74 -9.09
N PRO A 100 -15.25 12.75 -8.22
CA PRO A 100 -15.99 13.97 -8.57
C PRO A 100 -15.34 14.77 -9.70
N LEU A 101 -14.02 14.84 -9.74
CA LEU A 101 -13.30 15.50 -10.83
C LEU A 101 -13.44 14.76 -12.16
N TRP A 102 -13.38 13.45 -12.12
CA TRP A 102 -13.61 12.61 -13.29
C TRP A 102 -15.05 12.73 -13.80
N ALA A 103 -16.04 12.65 -12.92
CA ALA A 103 -17.47 12.75 -13.27
C ALA A 103 -17.83 14.11 -13.88
N THR A 104 -17.08 15.16 -13.57
CA THR A 104 -17.27 16.52 -14.13
C THR A 104 -16.32 16.83 -15.28
N ASN A 105 -15.60 15.85 -15.81
CA ASN A 105 -14.57 16.00 -16.87
C ASN A 105 -13.50 17.05 -16.56
N ARG A 106 -13.15 17.23 -15.28
CA ARG A 106 -12.15 18.20 -14.82
C ARG A 106 -10.88 17.55 -14.23
N LEU A 107 -10.75 16.23 -14.29
CA LEU A 107 -9.59 15.51 -13.77
C LEU A 107 -8.36 15.72 -14.66
N ALA A 108 -8.52 15.58 -15.98
CA ALA A 108 -7.45 15.76 -16.94
C ALA A 108 -6.89 17.20 -16.89
N GLY A 109 -5.56 17.32 -16.77
CA GLY A 109 -4.87 18.60 -16.61
C GLY A 109 -5.00 19.24 -15.22
N SER A 110 -5.70 18.61 -14.26
CA SER A 110 -5.80 19.11 -12.89
C SER A 110 -4.56 18.72 -12.06
N PRO A 111 -4.28 19.44 -10.96
CA PRO A 111 -3.23 19.03 -10.02
C PRO A 111 -3.46 17.64 -9.38
N ALA A 112 -4.69 17.14 -9.41
CA ALA A 112 -5.05 15.82 -8.86
C ALA A 112 -4.75 14.65 -9.83
N GLU A 113 -4.51 14.91 -11.12
CA GLU A 113 -4.33 13.86 -12.14
C GLU A 113 -3.15 12.95 -11.82
N GLY A 114 -1.99 13.52 -11.50
CA GLY A 114 -0.80 12.75 -11.15
C GLY A 114 -0.98 11.86 -9.93
N MET A 115 -1.63 12.40 -8.88
CA MET A 115 -1.94 11.64 -7.66
C MET A 115 -2.98 10.54 -7.94
N THR A 116 -3.97 10.82 -8.78
CA THR A 116 -4.96 9.82 -9.20
C THR A 116 -4.29 8.64 -9.89
N ASN A 117 -3.41 8.90 -10.84
CA ASN A 117 -2.65 7.86 -11.54
C ASN A 117 -1.80 7.03 -10.57
N ALA A 118 -1.12 7.67 -9.61
CA ALA A 118 -0.36 6.96 -8.57
C ALA A 118 -1.27 6.11 -7.66
N PHE A 119 -2.44 6.59 -7.30
CA PHE A 119 -3.35 5.88 -6.39
C PHE A 119 -4.15 4.77 -7.07
N LEU A 120 -4.34 4.79 -8.38
CA LEU A 120 -4.91 3.66 -9.12
C LEU A 120 -4.08 2.38 -8.99
N TRP A 121 -2.79 2.49 -8.68
CA TRP A 121 -1.96 1.33 -8.35
C TRP A 121 -2.35 0.63 -7.05
N VAL A 122 -3.39 1.10 -6.34
CA VAL A 122 -4.03 0.40 -5.21
C VAL A 122 -4.49 -1.02 -5.57
N VAL A 123 -4.65 -1.32 -6.84
CA VAL A 123 -4.94 -2.68 -7.33
C VAL A 123 -3.86 -3.67 -6.90
N LEU A 124 -2.57 -3.27 -6.86
CA LEU A 124 -1.47 -4.15 -6.46
C LEU A 124 -1.60 -4.64 -5.01
N PRO A 125 -1.73 -3.76 -3.99
CA PRO A 125 -1.94 -4.21 -2.62
C PRO A 125 -3.26 -4.98 -2.43
N ILE A 126 -4.33 -4.65 -3.17
CA ILE A 126 -5.59 -5.40 -3.12
C ILE A 126 -5.39 -6.85 -3.58
N VAL A 127 -4.65 -7.07 -4.66
CA VAL A 127 -4.37 -8.41 -5.20
C VAL A 127 -3.36 -9.17 -4.32
N ALA A 128 -2.35 -8.49 -3.78
CA ALA A 128 -1.35 -9.09 -2.91
C ALA A 128 -1.91 -9.53 -1.56
N MET A 129 -2.95 -8.84 -1.06
CA MET A 129 -3.54 -9.05 0.26
C MET A 129 -4.16 -10.45 0.40
N PRO A 130 -3.76 -11.26 1.38
CA PRO A 130 -4.45 -12.49 1.75
C PRO A 130 -5.69 -12.14 2.60
N TRP A 131 -6.75 -11.69 1.97
CA TRP A 131 -7.95 -11.13 2.63
C TRP A 131 -8.52 -11.99 3.74
N ARG A 132 -8.65 -13.31 3.51
CA ARG A 132 -9.19 -14.24 4.51
C ARG A 132 -8.33 -14.25 5.78
N TYR A 133 -7.01 -14.32 5.63
CA TYR A 133 -6.08 -14.29 6.75
C TYR A 133 -6.12 -12.93 7.45
N ALA A 134 -6.02 -11.84 6.69
CA ALA A 134 -6.05 -10.49 7.24
C ALA A 134 -7.32 -10.22 8.04
N PHE A 135 -8.49 -10.60 7.51
CA PHE A 135 -9.77 -10.40 8.18
C PHE A 135 -9.88 -11.24 9.47
N ASN A 136 -9.53 -12.53 9.41
CA ASN A 136 -9.57 -13.40 10.58
C ASN A 136 -8.62 -12.92 11.68
N ARG A 137 -7.39 -12.55 11.31
CA ARG A 137 -6.35 -12.19 12.29
C ARG A 137 -6.57 -10.81 12.90
N TYR A 138 -6.90 -9.81 12.09
CA TYR A 138 -6.90 -8.40 12.51
C TYR A 138 -8.29 -7.82 12.77
N VAL A 139 -9.35 -8.40 12.20
CA VAL A 139 -10.72 -7.91 12.41
C VAL A 139 -11.49 -8.82 13.35
N LEU A 140 -11.47 -10.14 13.15
CA LEU A 140 -12.21 -11.08 13.96
C LEU A 140 -11.43 -11.59 15.18
N ASN A 141 -10.14 -11.28 15.28
CA ASN A 141 -9.23 -11.72 16.34
C ASN A 141 -9.28 -13.24 16.61
N ARG A 142 -9.45 -14.03 15.56
CA ARG A 142 -9.45 -15.50 15.65
C ARG A 142 -8.02 -15.99 15.44
N GLU A 143 -7.54 -16.82 16.35
CA GLU A 143 -6.30 -17.58 16.14
C GLU A 143 -6.51 -18.52 14.93
N THR A 144 -5.63 -18.43 13.96
CA THR A 144 -5.66 -19.25 12.72
C THR A 144 -4.81 -20.49 12.86
#